data_19916ef51259c171d275df34adbd4e0a
#
_entry.id   19916ef51259c171d275df34adbd4e0a
#
_cell.length_a   1.000
_cell.length_b   1.000
_cell.length_c   1.000
_cell.angle_alpha   90.00
_cell.angle_beta   90.00
_cell.angle_gamma   90.00
#
_symmetry.space_group_name_H-M   'P 1'
#
loop_
_entity.id
_entity.type
_entity.pdbx_description
1 polymer ?
#
loop_
_entity_poly.entity_id
_entity_poly.type
_entity_poly.pdbx_seq_one_letter_code
_entity_poly.pdbx_strand_id
1 'polypeptide(L)'
;MTRDEAKHLVMMVSAAYPNWKPMDLRGTVDTWAVMLQEYEYQFCVVALKTYILTDTAGFAPSIGQLVEKLQQATKREDIGELEAWSMVSKALRNSTYHAEEEFAALPPVLQRTVGNPSNLKEWAGMEMDTVNSVIQSHVVRNYRAAVKSMRDDAKIPPALMGLLQDMRKEQIGRAHV
;
A
#
# COMPACT_ATOMS: atom_id res chain seq x y z
N MET A 1 -14.67 -2.08 13.13
CA MET A 1 -16.09 -1.79 12.76
C MET A 1 -17.00 -2.89 13.26
N THR A 2 -18.16 -2.55 13.83
CA THR A 2 -19.17 -3.50 14.31
C THR A 2 -20.10 -3.95 13.18
N ARG A 3 -20.90 -5.02 13.44
CA ARG A 3 -21.91 -5.52 12.50
C ARG A 3 -23.01 -4.49 12.20
N ASP A 4 -23.43 -3.72 13.20
CA ASP A 4 -24.48 -2.69 13.03
C ASP A 4 -23.97 -1.51 12.20
N GLU A 5 -22.71 -1.13 12.38
CA GLU A 5 -22.04 -0.13 11.54
C GLU A 5 -21.91 -0.60 10.09
N ALA A 6 -21.56 -1.88 9.87
CA ALA A 6 -21.53 -2.46 8.52
C ALA A 6 -22.92 -2.46 7.87
N LYS A 7 -23.97 -2.82 8.65
CA LYS A 7 -25.37 -2.73 8.19
C LYS A 7 -25.71 -1.32 7.74
N HIS A 8 -25.28 -0.29 8.49
CA HIS A 8 -25.54 1.10 8.11
C HIS A 8 -24.85 1.46 6.80
N LEU A 9 -23.59 1.05 6.57
CA LEU A 9 -22.90 1.28 5.29
C LEU A 9 -23.63 0.60 4.13
N VAL A 10 -24.04 -0.66 4.30
CA VAL A 10 -24.80 -1.42 3.28
C VAL A 10 -26.13 -0.73 2.96
N MET A 11 -26.81 -0.19 3.95
CA MET A 11 -28.04 0.58 3.73
C MET A 11 -27.77 1.89 2.97
N MET A 12 -26.67 2.59 3.25
CA MET A 12 -26.27 3.78 2.49
C MET A 12 -26.01 3.44 1.03
N VAL A 13 -25.33 2.32 0.75
CA VAL A 13 -25.12 1.84 -0.62
C VAL A 13 -26.43 1.54 -1.30
N SER A 14 -27.35 0.81 -0.65
CA SER A 14 -28.67 0.49 -1.21
C SER A 14 -29.51 1.74 -1.52
N ALA A 15 -29.39 2.78 -0.69
CA ALA A 15 -30.09 4.05 -0.90
C ALA A 15 -29.49 4.85 -2.07
N ALA A 16 -28.16 4.84 -2.22
CA ALA A 16 -27.47 5.56 -3.29
C ALA A 16 -27.57 4.85 -4.66
N TYR A 17 -27.68 3.51 -4.65
CA TYR A 17 -27.74 2.67 -5.86
C TYR A 17 -29.01 1.81 -5.87
N PRO A 18 -30.15 2.31 -6.34
CA PRO A 18 -31.44 1.60 -6.28
C PRO A 18 -31.47 0.25 -7.02
N ASN A 19 -30.59 0.09 -8.01
CA ASN A 19 -30.46 -1.15 -8.78
C ASN A 19 -29.62 -2.21 -8.06
N TRP A 20 -28.88 -1.84 -7.00
CA TRP A 20 -28.09 -2.76 -6.21
C TRP A 20 -28.97 -3.44 -5.15
N LYS A 21 -29.36 -4.67 -5.43
CA LYS A 21 -30.21 -5.50 -4.56
C LYS A 21 -29.50 -6.80 -4.28
N PRO A 22 -28.75 -6.92 -3.17
CA PRO A 22 -28.12 -8.18 -2.81
C PRO A 22 -29.18 -9.25 -2.56
N MET A 23 -28.96 -10.46 -3.09
CA MET A 23 -29.86 -11.60 -2.90
C MET A 23 -29.96 -12.02 -1.43
N ASP A 24 -28.87 -11.90 -0.71
CA ASP A 24 -28.79 -12.11 0.74
C ASP A 24 -28.22 -10.87 1.41
N LEU A 25 -29.11 -10.03 1.91
CA LEU A 25 -28.73 -8.80 2.64
C LEU A 25 -27.99 -9.12 3.94
N ARG A 26 -28.36 -10.21 4.63
CA ARG A 26 -27.73 -10.60 5.91
C ARG A 26 -26.30 -11.04 5.66
N GLY A 27 -26.10 -11.95 4.72
CA GLY A 27 -24.76 -12.41 4.33
C GLY A 27 -23.88 -11.28 3.80
N THR A 28 -24.48 -10.32 3.06
CA THR A 28 -23.76 -9.12 2.61
C THR A 28 -23.25 -8.29 3.80
N VAL A 29 -24.12 -8.01 4.77
CA VAL A 29 -23.74 -7.27 6.00
C VAL A 29 -22.67 -8.01 6.78
N ASP A 30 -22.80 -9.32 6.95
CA ASP A 30 -21.83 -10.14 7.68
C ASP A 30 -20.47 -10.14 6.97
N THR A 31 -20.45 -10.24 5.65
CA THR A 31 -19.22 -10.13 4.85
C THR A 31 -18.56 -8.77 4.99
N TRP A 32 -19.32 -7.68 4.89
CA TRP A 32 -18.80 -6.33 5.07
C TRP A 32 -18.25 -6.12 6.47
N ALA A 33 -18.93 -6.62 7.50
CA ALA A 33 -18.49 -6.53 8.89
C ALA A 33 -17.14 -7.23 9.09
N VAL A 34 -16.96 -8.43 8.57
CA VAL A 34 -15.71 -9.20 8.67
C VAL A 34 -14.58 -8.52 7.90
N MET A 35 -14.82 -8.12 6.65
CA MET A 35 -13.79 -7.55 5.79
C MET A 35 -13.32 -6.16 6.22
N LEU A 36 -14.20 -5.39 6.88
CA LEU A 36 -13.91 -4.03 7.32
C LEU A 36 -13.72 -3.92 8.85
N GLN A 37 -13.60 -5.02 9.57
CA GLN A 37 -13.52 -5.03 11.04
C GLN A 37 -12.37 -4.17 11.61
N GLU A 38 -11.24 -4.10 10.92
CA GLU A 38 -10.05 -3.35 11.34
C GLU A 38 -10.12 -1.85 11.01
N TYR A 39 -11.12 -1.42 10.23
CA TYR A 39 -11.29 -0.02 9.88
C TYR A 39 -12.30 0.65 10.80
N GLU A 40 -12.00 1.89 11.19
CA GLU A 40 -12.96 2.69 11.94
C GLU A 40 -14.15 3.08 11.05
N TYR A 41 -15.34 3.01 11.62
CA TYR A 41 -16.59 3.28 10.91
C TYR A 41 -16.61 4.66 10.23
N GLN A 42 -16.11 5.69 10.92
CA GLN A 42 -16.14 7.05 10.39
C GLN A 42 -15.32 7.19 9.09
N PHE A 43 -14.15 6.54 9.03
CA PHE A 43 -13.35 6.53 7.80
C PHE A 43 -14.05 5.77 6.67
N CYS A 44 -14.71 4.66 6.98
CA CYS A 44 -15.52 3.93 6.01
C CYS A 44 -16.66 4.77 5.45
N VAL A 45 -17.34 5.56 6.29
CA VAL A 45 -18.40 6.50 5.84
C VAL A 45 -17.83 7.56 4.93
N VAL A 46 -16.68 8.16 5.26
CA VAL A 46 -16.03 9.17 4.40
C VAL A 46 -15.61 8.57 3.06
N ALA A 47 -15.02 7.38 3.07
CA ALA A 47 -14.63 6.69 1.84
C ALA A 47 -15.84 6.36 0.96
N LEU A 48 -16.93 5.88 1.56
CA LEU A 48 -18.17 5.59 0.84
C LEU A 48 -18.79 6.86 0.24
N LYS A 49 -18.86 7.95 1.00
CA LYS A 49 -19.32 9.24 0.49
C LYS A 49 -18.46 9.72 -0.67
N THR A 50 -17.13 9.62 -0.53
CA THR A 50 -16.21 10.00 -1.61
C THR A 50 -16.43 9.16 -2.85
N TYR A 51 -16.63 7.84 -2.69
CA TYR A 51 -16.94 6.96 -3.82
C TYR A 51 -18.22 7.39 -4.51
N ILE A 52 -19.32 7.54 -3.77
CA ILE A 52 -20.64 7.94 -4.31
C ILE A 52 -20.56 9.27 -5.08
N LEU A 53 -19.83 10.25 -4.52
CA LEU A 53 -19.68 11.58 -5.14
C LEU A 53 -18.79 11.58 -6.40
N THR A 54 -17.89 10.62 -6.51
CA THR A 54 -16.94 10.53 -7.65
C THR A 54 -17.32 9.44 -8.65
N ASP A 55 -18.34 8.64 -8.34
CA ASP A 55 -18.83 7.60 -9.24
C ASP A 55 -19.58 8.17 -10.42
N THR A 56 -19.13 7.85 -11.62
CA THR A 56 -19.77 8.22 -12.89
C THR A 56 -20.37 7.01 -13.63
N ALA A 57 -20.12 5.80 -13.10
CA ALA A 57 -20.54 4.55 -13.73
C ALA A 57 -21.92 4.06 -13.23
N GLY A 58 -22.38 4.55 -12.06
CA GLY A 58 -23.66 4.19 -11.47
C GLY A 58 -23.71 2.79 -10.85
N PHE A 59 -22.54 2.24 -10.48
CA PHE A 59 -22.44 0.93 -9.85
C PHE A 59 -22.06 1.04 -8.36
N ALA A 60 -22.72 0.22 -7.54
CA ALA A 60 -22.38 0.12 -6.12
C ALA A 60 -20.93 -0.33 -5.92
N PRO A 61 -20.21 0.23 -4.93
CA PRO A 61 -18.82 -0.13 -4.69
C PRO A 61 -18.67 -1.57 -4.21
N SER A 62 -17.62 -2.22 -4.68
CA SER A 62 -17.10 -3.41 -4.03
C SER A 62 -16.34 -3.00 -2.75
N ILE A 63 -16.13 -3.97 -1.84
CA ILE A 63 -15.31 -3.74 -0.62
C ILE A 63 -13.91 -3.27 -1.00
N GLY A 64 -13.30 -3.84 -2.06
CA GLY A 64 -11.98 -3.44 -2.54
C GLY A 64 -11.91 -1.98 -2.99
N GLN A 65 -12.92 -1.49 -3.70
CA GLN A 65 -13.02 -0.09 -4.10
C GLN A 65 -13.20 0.85 -2.90
N LEU A 66 -13.95 0.40 -1.89
CA LEU A 66 -14.09 1.17 -0.65
C LEU A 66 -12.76 1.25 0.10
N VAL A 67 -12.04 0.14 0.23
CA VAL A 67 -10.70 0.10 0.85
C VAL A 67 -9.71 0.97 0.08
N GLU A 68 -9.77 0.99 -1.25
CA GLU A 68 -8.94 1.88 -2.07
C GLU A 68 -9.21 3.36 -1.77
N LYS A 69 -10.49 3.76 -1.65
CA LYS A 69 -10.86 5.13 -1.25
C LYS A 69 -10.42 5.47 0.17
N LEU A 70 -10.52 4.52 1.11
CA LEU A 70 -9.99 4.66 2.46
C LEU A 70 -8.50 4.99 2.44
N GLN A 71 -7.72 4.23 1.68
CA GLN A 71 -6.29 4.43 1.57
C GLN A 71 -5.93 5.75 0.88
N GLN A 72 -6.69 6.16 -0.14
CA GLN A 72 -6.52 7.47 -0.78
C GLN A 72 -6.75 8.61 0.21
N ALA A 73 -7.75 8.51 1.08
CA ALA A 73 -8.07 9.53 2.08
C ALA A 73 -7.06 9.60 3.24
N THR A 74 -6.42 8.48 3.58
CA THR A 74 -5.42 8.40 4.67
C THR A 74 -3.98 8.56 4.18
N LYS A 75 -3.78 8.76 2.89
CA LYS A 75 -2.45 8.89 2.32
C LYS A 75 -1.70 10.10 2.87
N ARG A 76 -0.50 9.84 3.40
CA ARG A 76 0.59 10.81 3.33
C ARG A 76 0.96 10.97 1.85
N GLU A 77 1.20 12.19 1.41
CA GLU A 77 1.70 12.44 0.05
C GLU A 77 2.92 11.56 -0.20
N ASP A 78 2.85 10.73 -1.24
CA ASP A 78 4.01 9.93 -1.63
C ASP A 78 5.11 10.91 -2.09
N ILE A 79 6.33 10.68 -1.66
CA ILE A 79 7.50 11.41 -2.13
C ILE A 79 7.53 11.34 -3.66
N GLY A 80 7.74 12.48 -4.32
CA GLY A 80 7.87 12.52 -5.78
C GLY A 80 9.11 11.75 -6.27
N GLU A 81 9.08 11.23 -7.50
CA GLU A 81 10.22 10.48 -8.06
C GLU A 81 11.54 11.25 -8.04
N LEU A 82 11.48 12.56 -8.33
CA LEU A 82 12.64 13.44 -8.27
C LEU A 82 13.15 13.65 -6.86
N GLU A 83 12.23 13.77 -5.90
CA GLU A 83 12.57 13.88 -4.49
C GLU A 83 13.15 12.56 -3.96
N ALA A 84 12.56 11.43 -4.32
CA ALA A 84 13.07 10.10 -4.01
C ALA A 84 14.51 9.92 -4.52
N TRP A 85 14.78 10.31 -5.77
CA TRP A 85 16.12 10.32 -6.32
C TRP A 85 17.05 11.26 -5.56
N SER A 86 16.61 12.47 -5.25
CA SER A 86 17.40 13.44 -4.49
C SER A 86 17.84 12.89 -3.14
N MET A 87 16.94 12.19 -2.41
CA MET A 87 17.27 11.56 -1.13
C MET A 87 18.29 10.43 -1.30
N VAL A 88 18.10 9.54 -2.27
CA VAL A 88 19.05 8.46 -2.56
C VAL A 88 20.40 9.02 -3.01
N SER A 89 20.42 10.01 -3.91
CA SER A 89 21.65 10.68 -4.37
C SER A 89 22.40 11.36 -3.24
N LYS A 90 21.69 11.95 -2.26
CA LYS A 90 22.29 12.52 -1.06
C LYS A 90 22.94 11.42 -0.20
N ALA A 91 22.25 10.30 0.02
CA ALA A 91 22.78 9.18 0.77
C ALA A 91 24.03 8.59 0.11
N LEU A 92 24.10 8.51 -1.22
CA LEU A 92 25.25 8.00 -1.95
C LEU A 92 26.57 8.74 -1.63
N ARG A 93 26.50 10.06 -1.35
CA ARG A 93 27.70 10.86 -1.08
C ARG A 93 28.52 10.38 0.12
N ASN A 94 27.84 9.80 1.12
CA ASN A 94 28.46 9.33 2.35
C ASN A 94 28.57 7.79 2.39
N SER A 95 27.93 7.09 1.46
CA SER A 95 27.76 5.64 1.51
C SER A 95 29.06 4.82 1.30
N THR A 96 30.17 5.46 0.85
CA THR A 96 31.45 4.78 0.76
C THR A 96 31.89 4.21 2.13
N TYR A 97 31.64 4.95 3.21
CA TYR A 97 32.06 4.59 4.58
C TYR A 97 30.88 4.36 5.54
N HIS A 98 29.72 4.95 5.27
CA HIS A 98 28.54 4.97 6.16
C HIS A 98 27.28 4.40 5.50
N ALA A 99 27.41 3.38 4.67
CA ALA A 99 26.29 2.85 3.89
C ALA A 99 25.14 2.32 4.75
N GLU A 100 25.44 1.70 5.90
CA GLU A 100 24.42 1.18 6.81
C GLU A 100 23.63 2.30 7.48
N GLU A 101 24.31 3.35 7.94
CA GLU A 101 23.72 4.50 8.60
C GLU A 101 22.86 5.29 7.62
N GLU A 102 23.38 5.57 6.42
CA GLU A 102 22.65 6.28 5.36
C GLU A 102 21.43 5.47 4.89
N PHE A 103 21.56 4.16 4.75
CA PHE A 103 20.44 3.29 4.41
C PHE A 103 19.36 3.30 5.50
N ALA A 104 19.74 3.21 6.77
CA ALA A 104 18.81 3.24 7.90
C ALA A 104 18.08 4.58 8.02
N ALA A 105 18.71 5.70 7.60
CA ALA A 105 18.11 7.04 7.59
C ALA A 105 17.11 7.25 6.44
N LEU A 106 17.11 6.40 5.41
CA LEU A 106 16.15 6.50 4.31
C LEU A 106 14.73 6.12 4.78
N PRO A 107 13.68 6.78 4.25
CA PRO A 107 12.31 6.33 4.43
C PRO A 107 12.11 4.86 4.02
N PRO A 108 11.17 4.11 4.65
CA PRO A 108 10.96 2.68 4.36
C PRO A 108 10.74 2.35 2.88
N VAL A 109 10.05 3.23 2.15
CA VAL A 109 9.85 3.07 0.70
C VAL A 109 11.17 3.15 -0.07
N LEU A 110 12.10 4.02 0.34
CA LEU A 110 13.41 4.13 -0.30
C LEU A 110 14.36 3.02 0.13
N GLN A 111 14.28 2.53 1.36
CA GLN A 111 14.98 1.32 1.78
C GLN A 111 14.57 0.12 0.90
N ARG A 112 13.24 -0.03 0.66
CA ARG A 112 12.73 -1.07 -0.25
C ARG A 112 13.16 -0.86 -1.70
N THR A 113 13.31 0.39 -2.13
CA THR A 113 13.77 0.77 -3.48
C THR A 113 15.23 0.41 -3.70
N VAL A 114 16.08 0.72 -2.73
CA VAL A 114 17.54 0.45 -2.74
C VAL A 114 17.83 -1.02 -2.48
N GLY A 115 17.05 -1.67 -1.62
CA GLY A 115 17.14 -3.08 -1.28
C GLY A 115 18.03 -3.36 -0.08
N ASN A 116 19.29 -2.95 -0.09
CA ASN A 116 20.24 -3.17 1.01
C ASN A 116 21.35 -2.11 1.03
N PRO A 117 22.07 -1.96 2.17
CA PRO A 117 23.17 -0.99 2.29
C PRO A 117 24.32 -1.22 1.32
N SER A 118 24.60 -2.48 0.94
CA SER A 118 25.69 -2.82 0.01
C SER A 118 25.48 -2.21 -1.36
N ASN A 119 24.22 -2.07 -1.82
CA ASN A 119 23.90 -1.43 -3.08
C ASN A 119 24.27 0.08 -3.04
N LEU A 120 24.01 0.77 -1.92
CA LEU A 120 24.45 2.16 -1.78
C LEU A 120 25.96 2.29 -1.86
N LYS A 121 26.68 1.38 -1.20
CA LYS A 121 28.16 1.36 -1.22
C LYS A 121 28.70 1.10 -2.62
N GLU A 122 28.13 0.15 -3.34
CA GLU A 122 28.50 -0.18 -4.71
C GLU A 122 28.26 1.02 -5.65
N TRP A 123 27.08 1.62 -5.58
CA TRP A 123 26.75 2.78 -6.42
C TRP A 123 27.57 4.01 -6.10
N ALA A 124 27.97 4.21 -4.83
CA ALA A 124 28.86 5.30 -4.42
C ALA A 124 30.26 5.19 -5.02
N GLY A 125 30.70 3.98 -5.41
CA GLY A 125 31.97 3.73 -6.09
C GLY A 125 31.93 3.87 -7.61
N MET A 126 30.75 4.10 -8.20
CA MET A 126 30.59 4.24 -9.65
C MET A 126 30.91 5.64 -10.15
N GLU A 127 31.21 5.76 -11.44
CA GLU A 127 31.36 7.08 -12.09
C GLU A 127 30.05 7.87 -12.05
N MET A 128 30.15 9.18 -11.87
CA MET A 128 28.99 10.08 -11.72
C MET A 128 28.04 10.02 -12.94
N ASP A 129 28.55 9.85 -14.13
CA ASP A 129 27.74 9.74 -15.35
C ASP A 129 26.91 8.46 -15.33
N THR A 130 27.47 7.34 -14.84
CA THR A 130 26.76 6.07 -14.66
C THR A 130 25.70 6.22 -13.56
N VAL A 131 26.03 6.88 -12.44
CA VAL A 131 25.09 7.12 -11.35
C VAL A 131 23.90 7.96 -11.83
N ASN A 132 24.15 9.06 -12.55
CA ASN A 132 23.11 9.97 -13.01
C ASN A 132 22.28 9.44 -14.21
N SER A 133 22.74 8.44 -14.91
CA SER A 133 22.02 7.86 -16.05
C SER A 133 21.39 6.51 -15.71
N VAL A 134 22.23 5.54 -15.35
CA VAL A 134 21.79 4.15 -15.14
C VAL A 134 21.16 3.97 -13.76
N ILE A 135 21.87 4.40 -12.69
CA ILE A 135 21.39 4.18 -11.32
C ILE A 135 20.14 5.02 -11.05
N GLN A 136 20.09 6.26 -11.50
CA GLN A 136 18.88 7.10 -11.38
C GLN A 136 17.67 6.42 -12.03
N SER A 137 17.81 5.94 -13.26
CA SER A 137 16.72 5.27 -13.98
C SER A 137 16.27 3.99 -13.27
N HIS A 138 17.23 3.24 -12.71
CA HIS A 138 16.97 2.04 -11.93
C HIS A 138 16.23 2.36 -10.63
N VAL A 139 16.69 3.36 -9.88
CA VAL A 139 16.06 3.82 -8.63
C VAL A 139 14.63 4.30 -8.89
N VAL A 140 14.40 5.14 -9.91
CA VAL A 140 13.05 5.65 -10.24
C VAL A 140 12.10 4.50 -10.58
N ARG A 141 12.55 3.54 -11.40
CA ARG A 141 11.74 2.36 -11.75
C ARG A 141 11.41 1.51 -10.52
N ASN A 142 12.40 1.23 -9.68
CA ASN A 142 12.22 0.44 -8.47
C ASN A 142 11.34 1.17 -7.45
N TYR A 143 11.45 2.51 -7.36
CA TYR A 143 10.62 3.34 -6.51
C TYR A 143 9.12 3.20 -6.88
N ARG A 144 8.79 3.29 -8.17
CA ARG A 144 7.42 3.05 -8.66
C ARG A 144 6.90 1.67 -8.25
N ALA A 145 7.73 0.64 -8.40
CA ALA A 145 7.38 -0.72 -8.01
C ALA A 145 7.23 -0.86 -6.49
N ALA A 146 8.11 -0.25 -5.70
CA ALA A 146 8.06 -0.25 -4.24
C ALA A 146 6.80 0.46 -3.72
N VAL A 147 6.47 1.65 -4.24
CA VAL A 147 5.25 2.38 -3.90
C VAL A 147 4.01 1.55 -4.22
N LYS A 148 3.94 0.95 -5.42
CA LYS A 148 2.82 0.09 -5.80
C LYS A 148 2.70 -1.11 -4.86
N SER A 149 3.79 -1.80 -4.58
CA SER A 149 3.80 -2.96 -3.69
C SER A 149 3.37 -2.58 -2.26
N MET A 150 3.87 -1.47 -1.71
CA MET A 150 3.47 -1.01 -0.38
C MET A 150 1.99 -0.62 -0.32
N ARG A 151 1.45 -0.06 -1.40
CA ARG A 151 0.00 0.21 -1.52
C ARG A 151 -0.82 -1.08 -1.56
N ASP A 152 -0.35 -2.09 -2.28
CA ASP A 152 -1.05 -3.38 -2.36
C ASP A 152 -0.96 -4.13 -1.03
N ASP A 153 0.20 -4.11 -0.36
CA ASP A 153 0.38 -4.68 0.97
C ASP A 153 -0.56 -3.99 2.00
N ALA A 154 -0.71 -2.67 1.92
CA ALA A 154 -1.59 -1.91 2.83
C ALA A 154 -3.10 -2.21 2.63
N LYS A 155 -3.50 -2.84 1.52
CA LYS A 155 -4.88 -3.31 1.30
C LYS A 155 -5.18 -4.59 2.09
N ILE A 156 -4.14 -5.31 2.52
CA ILE A 156 -4.28 -6.56 3.24
C ILE A 156 -4.29 -6.23 4.75
N PRO A 157 -5.34 -6.59 5.49
CA PRO A 157 -5.40 -6.41 6.92
C PRO A 157 -4.19 -7.03 7.64
N PRO A 158 -3.64 -6.39 8.70
CA PRO A 158 -2.47 -6.89 9.43
C PRO A 158 -2.63 -8.33 9.93
N ALA A 159 -3.82 -8.71 10.40
CA ALA A 159 -4.12 -10.07 10.83
C ALA A 159 -3.96 -11.09 9.68
N LEU A 160 -4.40 -10.73 8.48
CA LEU A 160 -4.28 -11.58 7.30
C LEU A 160 -2.83 -11.64 6.81
N MET A 161 -2.08 -10.54 6.91
CA MET A 161 -0.66 -10.50 6.59
C MET A 161 0.16 -11.44 7.48
N GLY A 162 -0.14 -11.50 8.78
CA GLY A 162 0.48 -12.46 9.71
C GLY A 162 0.28 -13.90 9.25
N LEU A 163 -0.95 -14.28 8.97
CA LEU A 163 -1.29 -15.63 8.47
C LEU A 163 -0.56 -15.97 7.16
N LEU A 164 -0.50 -15.04 6.21
CA LEU A 164 0.20 -15.26 4.95
C LEU A 164 1.72 -15.44 5.14
N GLN A 165 2.32 -14.72 6.08
CA GLN A 165 3.74 -14.86 6.40
C GLN A 165 4.03 -16.23 7.03
N ASP A 166 3.19 -16.70 7.94
CA ASP A 166 3.33 -18.00 8.60
C ASP A 166 3.17 -19.14 7.59
N MET A 167 2.18 -19.06 6.70
CA MET A 167 2.00 -20.03 5.61
C MET A 167 3.23 -20.10 4.67
N ARG A 168 3.84 -18.95 4.35
CA ARG A 168 5.06 -18.92 3.53
C ARG A 168 6.25 -19.58 4.23
N LYS A 169 6.43 -19.35 5.54
CA LYS A 169 7.48 -20.00 6.33
C LYS A 169 7.33 -21.51 6.35
N GLU A 170 6.09 -22.01 6.50
CA GLU A 170 5.81 -23.45 6.48
C GLU A 170 6.10 -24.08 5.12
N GLN A 171 5.78 -23.39 4.01
CA GLN A 171 6.09 -23.88 2.67
C GLN A 171 7.59 -23.96 2.40
N ILE A 172 8.35 -22.96 2.83
CA ILE A 172 9.83 -22.95 2.67
C ILE A 172 10.46 -24.04 3.54
N GLY A 173 9.97 -24.26 4.76
CA GLY A 173 10.45 -25.33 5.64
C GLY A 173 10.20 -26.74 5.09
N ARG A 174 9.11 -26.95 4.33
CA ARG A 174 8.80 -28.25 3.68
C ARG A 174 9.59 -28.49 2.40
N ALA A 175 10.12 -27.45 1.76
CA ALA A 175 10.91 -27.59 0.54
C ALA A 175 12.40 -27.92 0.81
N HIS A 176 12.83 -27.91 2.08
CA HIS A 176 14.19 -28.22 2.50
C HIS A 176 14.31 -29.55 3.29
N VAL A 177 13.27 -30.38 3.30
CA VAL A 177 13.27 -31.75 3.81
C VAL A 177 13.14 -32.71 2.64
#